data_174cb1418cdd0ed0c6d1bd28af813626
#
_entry.id   174cb1418cdd0ed0c6d1bd28af813626
#
_cell.length_a   1.000
_cell.length_b   1.000
_cell.length_c   1.000
_cell.angle_alpha   90.00
_cell.angle_beta   90.00
_cell.angle_gamma   90.00
#
_symmetry.space_group_name_H-M   'P 1'
#
loop_
_entity.id
_entity.type
_entity.pdbx_description
1 polymer ?
#
loop_
_entity_poly.entity_id
_entity_poly.type
_entity_poly.pdbx_seq_one_letter_code
_entity_poly.pdbx_strand_id
1 'polypeptide(L)'
;MANAAQSAQTTPAGALRLRKTFSRIYGTLAILFGFIIMILGLLAILARSTGSTYEGIIEPPDAVPSIAGPYSIVVFLVFIVLGIFVFRQRVIAAVGLLVFILATDALSYLFPALNVDGDASYSVGDMAVEVISLILTTIVVIADRAARSTIG
;
A
#
# COMPACT_ATOMS: atom_id res chain seq x y z
N MET A 1 -44.83 -4.74 -12.71
CA MET A 1 -43.48 -5.30 -12.48
C MET A 1 -42.35 -4.25 -12.67
N ALA A 2 -42.59 -2.96 -12.35
CA ALA A 2 -41.58 -1.87 -12.59
C ALA A 2 -40.89 -1.36 -11.32
N ASN A 3 -41.17 -1.91 -10.14
CA ASN A 3 -40.64 -1.37 -8.88
C ASN A 3 -39.40 -2.09 -8.29
N ALA A 4 -38.87 -3.13 -8.95
CA ALA A 4 -37.72 -3.87 -8.44
C ALA A 4 -36.33 -3.28 -8.86
N ALA A 5 -36.31 -2.39 -9.84
CA ALA A 5 -35.04 -1.82 -10.36
C ALA A 5 -34.61 -0.52 -9.64
N GLN A 6 -35.45 0.06 -8.80
CA GLN A 6 -35.15 1.33 -8.11
C GLN A 6 -34.42 1.17 -6.75
N SER A 7 -34.26 -0.03 -6.24
CA SER A 7 -33.68 -0.25 -4.90
C SER A 7 -32.13 -0.31 -4.82
N ALA A 8 -31.42 -0.14 -5.94
CA ALA A 8 -29.96 -0.17 -5.98
C ALA A 8 -29.29 1.22 -6.06
N GLN A 9 -30.04 2.30 -5.96
CA GLN A 9 -29.43 3.64 -5.83
C GLN A 9 -28.89 3.78 -4.41
N THR A 10 -27.58 3.68 -4.26
CA THR A 10 -26.89 4.02 -3.01
C THR A 10 -27.26 5.45 -2.64
N THR A 11 -27.95 5.61 -1.51
CA THR A 11 -28.28 6.96 -1.02
C THR A 11 -26.98 7.75 -0.80
N PRO A 12 -26.97 9.09 -0.97
CA PRO A 12 -25.79 9.93 -0.73
C PRO A 12 -25.13 9.68 0.63
N ALA A 13 -25.95 9.45 1.65
CA ALA A 13 -25.48 9.10 2.99
C ALA A 13 -24.78 7.73 3.03
N GLY A 14 -25.27 6.75 2.25
CA GLY A 14 -24.63 5.44 2.09
C GLY A 14 -23.27 5.54 1.40
N ALA A 15 -23.18 6.30 0.31
CA ALA A 15 -21.93 6.52 -0.41
C ALA A 15 -20.86 7.21 0.45
N LEU A 16 -21.24 8.22 1.25
CA LEU A 16 -20.34 8.89 2.19
C LEU A 16 -19.85 7.96 3.30
N ARG A 17 -20.73 7.11 3.85
CA ARG A 17 -20.35 6.10 4.85
C ARG A 17 -19.37 5.09 4.24
N LEU A 18 -19.66 4.60 3.04
CA LEU A 18 -18.82 3.65 2.33
C LEU A 18 -17.42 4.25 2.11
N ARG A 19 -17.34 5.46 1.54
CA ARG A 19 -16.08 6.18 1.35
C ARG A 19 -15.30 6.30 2.66
N LYS A 20 -15.95 6.74 3.74
CA LYS A 20 -15.32 6.90 5.06
C LYS A 20 -14.75 5.58 5.58
N THR A 21 -15.54 4.50 5.52
CA THR A 21 -15.11 3.19 6.01
C THR A 21 -13.93 2.64 5.22
N PHE A 22 -14.04 2.60 3.89
CA PHE A 22 -12.98 2.04 3.05
C PHE A 22 -11.72 2.89 3.02
N SER A 23 -11.82 4.22 3.07
CA SER A 23 -10.64 5.08 3.24
C SER A 23 -9.91 4.82 4.56
N ARG A 24 -10.63 4.58 5.66
CA ARG A 24 -10.02 4.25 6.94
C ARG A 24 -9.34 2.88 6.91
N ILE A 25 -10.02 1.87 6.36
CA ILE A 25 -9.43 0.53 6.21
C ILE A 25 -8.15 0.62 5.37
N TYR A 26 -8.22 1.25 4.19
CA TYR A 26 -7.09 1.35 3.28
C TYR A 26 -5.93 2.14 3.90
N GLY A 27 -6.21 3.29 4.52
CA GLY A 27 -5.18 4.08 5.21
C GLY A 27 -4.52 3.32 6.36
N THR A 28 -5.31 2.57 7.15
CA THR A 28 -4.77 1.72 8.23
C THR A 28 -3.89 0.61 7.69
N LEU A 29 -4.34 -0.10 6.65
CA LEU A 29 -3.55 -1.16 6.01
C LEU A 29 -2.24 -0.61 5.44
N ALA A 30 -2.27 0.55 4.78
CA ALA A 30 -1.07 1.19 4.26
C ALA A 30 -0.06 1.54 5.39
N ILE A 31 -0.54 2.09 6.50
CA ILE A 31 0.30 2.41 7.65
C ILE A 31 0.92 1.14 8.24
N LEU A 32 0.12 0.09 8.46
CA LEU A 32 0.61 -1.19 8.99
C LEU A 32 1.64 -1.83 8.06
N PHE A 33 1.37 -1.83 6.75
CA PHE A 33 2.29 -2.37 5.75
C PHE A 33 3.60 -1.57 5.72
N GLY A 34 3.52 -0.24 5.79
CA GLY A 34 4.70 0.62 5.93
C GLY A 34 5.55 0.25 7.15
N PHE A 35 4.94 -0.02 8.31
CA PHE A 35 5.68 -0.46 9.50
C PHE A 35 6.39 -1.81 9.30
N ILE A 36 5.77 -2.75 8.59
CA ILE A 36 6.41 -4.04 8.25
C ILE A 36 7.65 -3.79 7.39
N ILE A 37 7.54 -2.97 6.34
CA ILE A 37 8.68 -2.61 5.48
C ILE A 37 9.79 -1.92 6.29
N MET A 38 9.45 -1.04 7.21
CA MET A 38 10.43 -0.38 8.09
C MET A 38 11.18 -1.39 8.95
N ILE A 39 10.47 -2.33 9.56
CA ILE A 39 11.09 -3.37 10.40
C ILE A 39 12.06 -4.20 9.57
N LEU A 40 11.66 -4.65 8.37
CA LEU A 40 12.53 -5.40 7.47
C LEU A 40 13.77 -4.59 7.07
N GLY A 41 13.59 -3.30 6.74
CA GLY A 41 14.71 -2.41 6.42
C GLY A 41 15.68 -2.21 7.57
N LEU A 42 15.17 -2.04 8.81
CA LEU A 42 16.02 -1.93 10.01
C LEU A 42 16.75 -3.24 10.30
N LEU A 43 16.10 -4.39 10.15
CA LEU A 43 16.73 -5.71 10.31
C LEU A 43 17.83 -5.91 9.27
N ALA A 44 17.62 -5.49 8.02
CA ALA A 44 18.64 -5.54 6.96
C ALA A 44 19.87 -4.69 7.32
N ILE A 45 19.68 -3.46 7.82
CA ILE A 45 20.78 -2.60 8.28
C ILE A 45 21.52 -3.26 9.45
N LEU A 46 20.77 -3.81 10.42
CA LEU A 46 21.35 -4.45 11.60
C LEU A 46 22.14 -5.72 11.22
N ALA A 47 21.56 -6.60 10.38
CA ALA A 47 22.23 -7.80 9.90
C ALA A 47 23.57 -7.46 9.24
N ARG A 48 23.59 -6.44 8.36
CA ARG A 48 24.79 -5.98 7.71
C ARG A 48 25.82 -5.40 8.68
N SER A 49 25.39 -4.66 9.70
CA SER A 49 26.30 -4.01 10.67
C SER A 49 26.91 -4.98 11.67
N THR A 50 26.18 -6.05 12.04
CA THR A 50 26.60 -7.04 13.06
C THR A 50 27.18 -8.31 12.47
N GLY A 51 27.07 -8.53 11.15
CA GLY A 51 27.40 -9.80 10.51
C GLY A 51 26.47 -10.95 10.91
N SER A 52 25.31 -10.63 11.51
CA SER A 52 24.36 -11.62 11.99
C SER A 52 23.43 -12.04 10.87
N THR A 53 23.09 -13.35 10.82
CA THR A 53 22.04 -13.89 9.94
C THR A 53 20.75 -14.03 10.75
N TYR A 54 19.65 -13.59 10.16
CA TYR A 54 18.30 -13.87 10.69
C TYR A 54 17.69 -14.97 9.82
N GLU A 55 17.92 -16.23 10.18
CA GLU A 55 17.51 -17.41 9.41
C GLU A 55 16.04 -17.29 8.96
N GLY A 56 15.82 -17.45 7.64
CA GLY A 56 14.51 -17.43 7.02
C GLY A 56 13.87 -16.05 6.83
N ILE A 57 14.51 -14.95 7.26
CA ILE A 57 13.99 -13.58 7.11
C ILE A 57 14.93 -12.71 6.29
N ILE A 58 16.23 -12.86 6.47
CA ILE A 58 17.25 -12.04 5.79
C ILE A 58 18.38 -12.94 5.36
N GLU A 59 18.83 -12.79 4.11
CA GLU A 59 19.99 -13.44 3.53
C GLU A 59 21.29 -13.12 4.31
N PRO A 60 22.35 -13.89 4.11
CA PRO A 60 23.65 -13.58 4.71
C PRO A 60 24.06 -12.12 4.47
N PRO A 61 24.75 -11.47 5.43
CA PRO A 61 25.07 -10.03 5.37
C PRO A 61 25.72 -9.56 4.09
N ASP A 62 26.49 -10.45 3.45
CA ASP A 62 27.19 -10.16 2.20
C ASP A 62 26.24 -10.14 0.98
N ALA A 63 25.06 -10.78 1.07
CA ALA A 63 24.05 -10.79 0.02
C ALA A 63 23.10 -9.60 0.12
N VAL A 64 22.94 -8.98 1.31
CA VAL A 64 22.05 -7.83 1.49
C VAL A 64 22.66 -6.58 0.87
N PRO A 65 22.04 -5.98 -0.18
CA PRO A 65 22.55 -4.76 -0.79
C PRO A 65 22.57 -3.59 0.20
N SER A 66 23.63 -2.77 0.16
CA SER A 66 23.81 -1.65 1.10
C SER A 66 22.72 -0.59 1.02
N ILE A 67 22.02 -0.50 -0.12
CA ILE A 67 20.96 0.48 -0.38
C ILE A 67 19.58 -0.02 0.06
N ALA A 68 19.35 -1.34 0.20
CA ALA A 68 18.05 -1.92 0.48
C ALA A 68 17.43 -1.41 1.79
N GLY A 69 18.21 -1.35 2.86
CA GLY A 69 17.74 -0.84 4.15
C GLY A 69 17.33 0.63 4.11
N PRO A 70 18.18 1.57 3.67
CA PRO A 70 17.82 2.98 3.48
C PRO A 70 16.61 3.17 2.55
N TYR A 71 16.53 2.41 1.45
CA TYR A 71 15.39 2.46 0.53
C TYR A 71 14.09 2.06 1.23
N SER A 72 14.07 0.98 2.01
CA SER A 72 12.90 0.53 2.77
C SER A 72 12.41 1.60 3.75
N ILE A 73 13.31 2.37 4.38
CA ILE A 73 12.93 3.49 5.26
C ILE A 73 12.22 4.60 4.48
N VAL A 74 12.72 4.94 3.28
CA VAL A 74 12.08 5.95 2.43
C VAL A 74 10.69 5.48 2.00
N VAL A 75 10.57 4.23 1.55
CA VAL A 75 9.30 3.61 1.17
C VAL A 75 8.32 3.64 2.35
N PHE A 76 8.75 3.27 3.56
CA PHE A 76 7.95 3.37 4.78
C PHE A 76 7.41 4.79 5.01
N LEU A 77 8.26 5.81 4.94
CA LEU A 77 7.84 7.19 5.17
C LEU A 77 6.74 7.63 4.19
N VAL A 78 6.86 7.26 2.92
CA VAL A 78 5.84 7.55 1.91
C VAL A 78 4.54 6.82 2.20
N PHE A 79 4.60 5.52 2.60
CA PHE A 79 3.41 4.76 3.01
C PHE A 79 2.69 5.41 4.19
N ILE A 80 3.41 5.88 5.20
CA ILE A 80 2.83 6.56 6.36
C ILE A 80 2.13 7.86 5.93
N VAL A 81 2.81 8.70 5.16
CA VAL A 81 2.25 9.99 4.71
C VAL A 81 1.00 9.78 3.86
N LEU A 82 1.08 8.94 2.83
CA LEU A 82 -0.05 8.65 1.96
C LEU A 82 -1.16 7.93 2.73
N GLY A 83 -0.83 6.97 3.60
CA GLY A 83 -1.78 6.26 4.45
C GLY A 83 -2.57 7.19 5.36
N ILE A 84 -1.93 8.19 5.99
CA ILE A 84 -2.60 9.21 6.80
C ILE A 84 -3.55 10.05 5.94
N PHE A 85 -3.15 10.46 4.74
CA PHE A 85 -4.03 11.23 3.85
C PHE A 85 -5.21 10.41 3.34
N VAL A 86 -5.01 9.13 3.04
CA VAL A 86 -6.11 8.19 2.69
C VAL A 86 -7.05 8.02 3.88
N PHE A 87 -6.52 7.82 5.08
CA PHE A 87 -7.31 7.73 6.31
C PHE A 87 -8.16 8.99 6.54
N ARG A 88 -7.62 10.16 6.19
CA ARG A 88 -8.33 11.46 6.17
C ARG A 88 -9.27 11.64 4.97
N GLN A 89 -9.57 10.57 4.24
CA GLN A 89 -10.51 10.54 3.11
C GLN A 89 -10.11 11.41 1.91
N ARG A 90 -8.82 11.62 1.69
CA ARG A 90 -8.29 12.31 0.50
C ARG A 90 -8.19 11.31 -0.65
N VAL A 91 -9.13 11.37 -1.60
CA VAL A 91 -9.22 10.42 -2.73
C VAL A 91 -7.96 10.44 -3.60
N ILE A 92 -7.38 11.62 -3.83
CA ILE A 92 -6.12 11.77 -4.57
C ILE A 92 -5.00 10.96 -3.90
N ALA A 93 -4.97 10.90 -2.56
CA ALA A 93 -3.97 10.13 -1.84
C ALA A 93 -4.17 8.62 -2.02
N ALA A 94 -5.42 8.14 -2.16
CA ALA A 94 -5.68 6.73 -2.44
C ALA A 94 -5.14 6.33 -3.83
N VAL A 95 -5.36 7.16 -4.83
CA VAL A 95 -4.78 6.96 -6.17
C VAL A 95 -3.25 7.07 -6.13
N GLY A 96 -2.72 8.06 -5.43
CA GLY A 96 -1.27 8.23 -5.24
C GLY A 96 -0.61 7.04 -4.56
N LEU A 97 -1.27 6.44 -3.55
CA LEU A 97 -0.78 5.26 -2.86
C LEU A 97 -0.75 4.04 -3.80
N LEU A 98 -1.80 3.82 -4.61
CA LEU A 98 -1.80 2.75 -5.61
C LEU A 98 -0.66 2.93 -6.63
N VAL A 99 -0.51 4.13 -7.18
CA VAL A 99 0.58 4.44 -8.13
C VAL A 99 1.94 4.22 -7.48
N PHE A 100 2.08 4.60 -6.21
CA PHE A 100 3.33 4.41 -5.47
C PHE A 100 3.65 2.92 -5.24
N ILE A 101 2.67 2.08 -4.90
CA ILE A 101 2.83 0.64 -4.77
C ILE A 101 3.33 0.05 -6.10
N LEU A 102 2.61 0.31 -7.20
CA LEU A 102 3.01 -0.18 -8.52
C LEU A 102 4.40 0.31 -8.95
N ALA A 103 4.75 1.55 -8.61
CA ALA A 103 6.07 2.10 -8.93
C ALA A 103 7.18 1.46 -8.09
N THR A 104 6.96 1.21 -6.80
CA THR A 104 7.94 0.53 -5.94
C THR A 104 8.17 -0.91 -6.38
N ASP A 105 7.12 -1.64 -6.74
CA ASP A 105 7.23 -3.01 -7.22
C ASP A 105 7.96 -3.08 -8.57
N ALA A 106 7.63 -2.17 -9.50
CA ALA A 106 8.36 -2.05 -10.76
C ALA A 106 9.84 -1.70 -10.56
N LEU A 107 10.15 -0.77 -9.63
CA LEU A 107 11.54 -0.41 -9.30
C LEU A 107 12.30 -1.57 -8.68
N SER A 108 11.68 -2.30 -7.76
CA SER A 108 12.27 -3.47 -7.10
C SER A 108 12.56 -4.60 -8.11
N TYR A 109 11.68 -4.77 -9.09
CA TYR A 109 11.91 -5.72 -10.18
C TYR A 109 13.04 -5.30 -11.11
N LEU A 110 13.11 -4.02 -11.48
CA LEU A 110 14.15 -3.50 -12.38
C LEU A 110 15.51 -3.36 -11.69
N PHE A 111 15.52 -3.16 -10.39
CA PHE A 111 16.72 -2.95 -9.58
C PHE A 111 16.72 -3.87 -8.35
N PRO A 112 17.12 -5.15 -8.50
CA PRO A 112 17.12 -6.12 -7.40
C PRO A 112 17.89 -5.65 -6.16
N ALA A 113 18.90 -4.79 -6.34
CA ALA A 113 19.65 -4.18 -5.24
C ALA A 113 18.81 -3.33 -4.27
N LEU A 114 17.56 -3.00 -4.62
CA LEU A 114 16.61 -2.30 -3.73
C LEU A 114 15.88 -3.27 -2.78
N ASN A 115 15.88 -4.57 -3.09
CA ASN A 115 15.26 -5.59 -2.26
C ASN A 115 16.18 -6.04 -1.13
N VAL A 116 15.58 -6.35 0.02
CA VAL A 116 16.31 -6.81 1.20
C VAL A 116 16.95 -8.19 0.98
N ASP A 117 16.30 -9.02 0.16
CA ASP A 117 16.79 -10.35 -0.25
C ASP A 117 17.70 -10.33 -1.49
N GLY A 118 17.83 -9.18 -2.14
CA GLY A 118 18.65 -9.03 -3.36
C GLY A 118 18.07 -9.73 -4.59
N ASP A 119 16.86 -10.30 -4.51
CA ASP A 119 16.20 -11.03 -5.59
C ASP A 119 15.18 -10.15 -6.32
N ALA A 120 15.04 -10.36 -7.63
CA ALA A 120 14.04 -9.72 -8.49
C ALA A 120 12.71 -10.48 -8.52
N SER A 121 12.48 -11.42 -7.61
CA SER A 121 11.28 -12.25 -7.62
C SER A 121 10.03 -11.45 -7.24
N TYR A 122 9.04 -11.48 -8.12
CA TYR A 122 7.70 -10.97 -7.83
C TYR A 122 6.93 -12.03 -7.03
N SER A 123 6.66 -11.75 -5.78
CA SER A 123 6.02 -12.70 -4.88
C SER A 123 4.48 -12.68 -4.99
N VAL A 124 3.84 -13.78 -4.58
CA VAL A 124 2.37 -13.82 -4.42
C VAL A 124 1.90 -12.74 -3.42
N GLY A 125 2.74 -12.36 -2.47
CA GLY A 125 2.47 -11.29 -1.51
C GLY A 125 2.36 -9.93 -2.18
N ASP A 126 3.27 -9.59 -3.09
CA ASP A 126 3.27 -8.33 -3.85
C ASP A 126 2.01 -8.23 -4.70
N MET A 127 1.68 -9.29 -5.44
CA MET A 127 0.45 -9.38 -6.22
C MET A 127 -0.81 -9.19 -5.35
N ALA A 128 -0.85 -9.77 -4.16
CA ALA A 128 -1.98 -9.61 -3.25
C ALA A 128 -2.12 -8.15 -2.78
N VAL A 129 -1.02 -7.47 -2.45
CA VAL A 129 -1.00 -6.07 -2.05
C VAL A 129 -1.49 -5.17 -3.18
N GLU A 130 -1.03 -5.39 -4.41
CA GLU A 130 -1.47 -4.64 -5.60
C GLU A 130 -2.97 -4.80 -5.84
N VAL A 131 -3.48 -6.05 -5.87
CA VAL A 131 -4.89 -6.36 -6.12
C VAL A 131 -5.79 -5.75 -5.02
N ILE A 132 -5.42 -5.90 -3.76
CA ILE A 132 -6.17 -5.31 -2.64
C ILE A 132 -6.17 -3.78 -2.75
N SER A 133 -5.02 -3.16 -3.05
CA SER A 133 -4.90 -1.72 -3.22
C SER A 133 -5.71 -1.19 -4.39
N LEU A 134 -5.75 -1.92 -5.50
CA LEU A 134 -6.58 -1.60 -6.67
C LEU A 134 -8.08 -1.63 -6.32
N ILE A 135 -8.52 -2.70 -5.64
CA ILE A 135 -9.92 -2.85 -5.20
C ILE A 135 -10.31 -1.70 -4.26
N LEU A 136 -9.51 -1.45 -3.23
CA LEU A 136 -9.80 -0.41 -2.23
C LEU A 136 -9.79 0.99 -2.85
N THR A 137 -8.82 1.29 -3.72
CA THR A 137 -8.79 2.56 -4.46
C THR A 137 -10.03 2.73 -5.32
N THR A 138 -10.43 1.69 -6.06
CA THR A 138 -11.61 1.71 -6.92
C THR A 138 -12.88 1.99 -6.11
N ILE A 139 -13.07 1.31 -4.97
CA ILE A 139 -14.22 1.53 -4.08
C ILE A 139 -14.24 2.98 -3.57
N VAL A 140 -13.10 3.50 -3.11
CA VAL A 140 -12.99 4.87 -2.59
C VAL A 140 -13.32 5.91 -3.68
N VAL A 141 -12.82 5.72 -4.91
CA VAL A 141 -13.08 6.62 -6.05
C VAL A 141 -14.55 6.57 -6.46
N ILE A 142 -15.15 5.38 -6.59
CA ILE A 142 -16.57 5.24 -6.97
C ILE A 142 -17.46 5.86 -5.90
N ALA A 143 -17.19 5.59 -4.62
CA ALA A 143 -17.98 6.14 -3.51
C ALA A 143 -17.86 7.68 -3.43
N ASP A 144 -16.69 8.26 -3.74
CA ASP A 144 -16.52 9.71 -3.81
C ASP A 144 -17.31 10.33 -4.97
N ARG A 145 -17.25 9.71 -6.16
CA ARG A 145 -18.03 10.16 -7.32
C ARG A 145 -19.53 10.12 -7.04
N ALA A 146 -20.03 9.01 -6.48
CA ALA A 146 -21.44 8.88 -6.11
C ALA A 146 -21.88 9.91 -5.07
N ALA A 147 -21.01 10.25 -4.10
CA ALA A 147 -21.29 11.28 -3.11
C ALA A 147 -21.37 12.70 -3.71
N ARG A 148 -20.58 12.98 -4.74
CA ARG A 148 -20.55 14.32 -5.41
C ARG A 148 -21.68 14.51 -6.39
N SER A 149 -22.10 13.46 -7.12
CA SER A 149 -23.17 13.54 -8.14
C SER A 149 -24.56 13.86 -7.57
N THR A 150 -24.73 13.83 -6.25
CA THR A 150 -25.98 14.10 -5.56
C THR A 150 -26.05 15.50 -4.95
N ILE A 151 -24.98 16.29 -5.04
CA ILE A 151 -24.89 17.64 -4.49
C ILE A 151 -25.00 18.72 -5.60
N GLY A 152 -24.87 18.33 -6.88
CA GLY A 152 -25.08 19.17 -8.05
C GLY A 152 -26.40 18.89 -8.75
#